data_86d27bd724d7a58d0db0d8132294fbea
#
_entry.id   86d27bd724d7a58d0db0d8132294fbea
#
_cell.length_a   1.000
_cell.length_b   1.000
_cell.length_c   1.000
_cell.angle_alpha   90.00
_cell.angle_beta   90.00
_cell.angle_gamma   90.00
#
_symmetry.space_group_name_H-M   'P 1'
#
loop_
_entity.id
_entity.type
_entity.pdbx_description
1 polymer ?
#
loop_
_entity_poly.entity_id
_entity_poly.type
_entity_poly.pdbx_seq_one_letter_code
_entity_poly.pdbx_strand_id
1 'polypeptide(L)'
;MKNKFSLFIVVIFLSFCFVIFYKGLNTPNNYTPKINEKKNIPSFRARDFYSNNYLNSDKIFEENIFYIVNIWASWCVPCRTEHPLLMQLSKNQSIKLIGLNYRDNFNNAK
;
A
#
# COMPACT_ATOMS: atom_id res chain seq x y z
N MET A 1 40.41 38.22 -6.69
CA MET A 1 39.34 38.10 -7.69
C MET A 1 38.83 36.69 -7.89
N LYS A 2 39.63 35.64 -7.65
CA LYS A 2 39.22 34.19 -7.83
C LYS A 2 38.05 33.75 -6.92
N ASN A 3 37.96 34.25 -5.70
CA ASN A 3 36.90 33.83 -4.75
C ASN A 3 35.49 34.34 -5.11
N LYS A 4 35.37 35.50 -5.77
CA LYS A 4 34.05 36.03 -6.18
C LYS A 4 33.45 35.24 -7.35
N PHE A 5 34.29 34.79 -8.28
CA PHE A 5 33.84 33.94 -9.40
C PHE A 5 33.40 32.54 -8.92
N SER A 6 34.16 31.97 -7.99
CA SER A 6 33.79 30.68 -7.38
C SER A 6 32.45 30.77 -6.61
N LEU A 7 32.27 31.86 -5.84
CA LEU A 7 31.00 32.11 -5.12
C LEU A 7 29.81 32.23 -6.08
N PHE A 8 30.01 32.93 -7.22
CA PHE A 8 28.96 33.08 -8.24
C PHE A 8 28.54 31.71 -8.85
N ILE A 9 29.50 30.85 -9.15
CA ILE A 9 29.23 29.47 -9.65
C ILE A 9 28.42 28.67 -8.63
N VAL A 10 28.78 28.72 -7.34
CA VAL A 10 28.08 28.01 -6.27
C VAL A 10 26.64 28.50 -6.15
N VAL A 11 26.41 29.82 -6.19
CA VAL A 11 25.04 30.37 -6.12
C VAL A 11 24.19 29.95 -7.31
N ILE A 12 24.75 29.94 -8.51
CA ILE A 12 24.02 29.44 -9.71
C ILE A 12 23.66 27.96 -9.55
N PHE A 13 24.60 27.14 -9.09
CA PHE A 13 24.38 25.72 -8.89
C PHE A 13 23.28 25.46 -7.84
N LEU A 14 23.31 26.16 -6.71
CA LEU A 14 22.27 26.04 -5.68
C LEU A 14 20.90 26.50 -6.19
N SER A 15 20.86 27.61 -6.95
CA SER A 15 19.61 28.08 -7.56
C SER A 15 19.04 27.06 -8.56
N PHE A 16 19.88 26.42 -9.35
CA PHE A 16 19.49 25.37 -10.29
C PHE A 16 18.93 24.15 -9.56
N CYS A 17 19.61 23.67 -8.51
CA CYS A 17 19.12 22.59 -7.68
C CYS A 17 17.76 22.95 -7.05
N PHE A 18 17.60 24.16 -6.52
CA PHE A 18 16.36 24.63 -5.92
C PHE A 18 15.19 24.60 -6.93
N VAL A 19 15.41 25.05 -8.16
CA VAL A 19 14.39 25.02 -9.22
C VAL A 19 13.97 23.59 -9.58
N ILE A 20 14.92 22.65 -9.63
CA ILE A 20 14.61 21.24 -9.90
C ILE A 20 13.78 20.67 -8.78
N PHE A 21 14.17 20.87 -7.52
CA PHE A 21 13.40 20.39 -6.36
C PHE A 21 12.01 21.01 -6.30
N TYR A 22 11.92 22.33 -6.53
CA TYR A 22 10.63 23.03 -6.54
C TYR A 22 9.68 22.48 -7.62
N LYS A 23 10.18 22.26 -8.84
CA LYS A 23 9.39 21.64 -9.89
C LYS A 23 9.01 20.18 -9.56
N GLY A 24 9.94 19.41 -9.00
CA GLY A 24 9.68 18.02 -8.61
C GLY A 24 8.61 17.89 -7.52
N LEU A 25 8.58 18.82 -6.55
CA LEU A 25 7.57 18.83 -5.50
C LEU A 25 6.20 19.34 -5.97
N ASN A 26 6.18 20.26 -6.94
CA ASN A 26 4.94 20.81 -7.49
C ASN A 26 4.29 19.95 -8.59
N THR A 27 4.98 18.94 -9.10
CA THR A 27 4.34 17.95 -9.97
C THR A 27 3.68 16.89 -9.10
N PRO A 28 2.35 16.91 -8.92
CA PRO A 28 1.67 15.85 -8.20
C PRO A 28 1.87 14.56 -9.01
N ASN A 29 2.66 13.63 -8.47
CA ASN A 29 2.71 12.27 -8.97
C ASN A 29 1.34 11.61 -8.67
N ASN A 30 0.32 12.01 -9.40
CA ASN A 30 -0.96 11.34 -9.39
C ASN A 30 -0.77 9.97 -10.05
N TYR A 31 -0.20 9.03 -9.29
CA TYR A 31 -0.27 7.64 -9.65
C TYR A 31 -1.76 7.24 -9.56
N THR A 32 -2.45 7.32 -10.68
CA THR A 32 -3.75 6.67 -10.83
C THR A 32 -3.48 5.20 -11.15
N PRO A 33 -3.63 4.29 -10.20
CA PRO A 33 -3.52 2.87 -10.50
C PRO A 33 -4.54 2.55 -11.59
N LYS A 34 -4.12 1.86 -12.65
CA LYS A 34 -5.07 1.33 -13.63
C LYS A 34 -5.97 0.34 -12.89
N ILE A 35 -7.12 0.81 -12.46
CA ILE A 35 -8.14 -0.02 -11.83
C ILE A 35 -8.62 -0.96 -12.93
N ASN A 36 -8.18 -2.20 -12.87
CA ASN A 36 -8.69 -3.26 -13.73
C ASN A 36 -10.08 -3.66 -13.22
N GLU A 37 -11.05 -2.81 -13.44
CA GLU A 37 -12.44 -3.10 -13.13
C GLU A 37 -12.88 -4.37 -13.88
N LYS A 38 -13.62 -5.25 -13.21
CA LYS A 38 -14.23 -6.47 -13.78
C LYS A 38 -13.27 -7.59 -14.22
N LYS A 39 -12.08 -7.68 -13.66
CA LYS A 39 -11.29 -8.92 -13.82
C LYS A 39 -11.66 -9.92 -12.74
N ASN A 40 -11.80 -11.17 -13.15
CA ASN A 40 -11.92 -12.29 -12.22
C ASN A 40 -10.72 -12.28 -11.26
N ILE A 41 -10.97 -12.61 -10.01
CA ILE A 41 -9.91 -12.78 -9.02
C ILE A 41 -8.99 -13.93 -9.53
N PRO A 42 -7.68 -13.68 -9.69
CA PRO A 42 -6.78 -14.74 -10.09
C PRO A 42 -6.77 -15.86 -9.03
N SER A 43 -6.64 -17.09 -9.46
CA SER A 43 -6.48 -18.21 -8.53
C SER A 43 -5.18 -18.04 -7.74
N PHE A 44 -5.27 -18.08 -6.43
CA PHE A 44 -4.13 -18.04 -5.53
C PHE A 44 -4.30 -19.04 -4.38
N ARG A 45 -3.20 -19.35 -3.73
CA ARG A 45 -3.16 -20.21 -2.56
C ARG A 45 -2.54 -19.43 -1.40
N ALA A 46 -3.26 -19.32 -0.30
CA ALA A 46 -2.81 -18.66 0.91
C ALA A 46 -2.77 -19.65 2.08
N ARG A 47 -1.85 -19.42 3.00
CA ARG A 47 -1.80 -20.18 4.25
C ARG A 47 -2.73 -19.51 5.27
N ASP A 48 -3.61 -20.27 5.86
CA ASP A 48 -4.43 -19.78 6.96
C ASP A 48 -3.55 -19.45 8.16
N PHE A 49 -3.78 -18.28 8.73
CA PHE A 49 -2.97 -17.72 9.80
C PHE A 49 -3.09 -18.51 11.11
N TYR A 50 -4.25 -19.12 11.38
CA TYR A 50 -4.55 -19.81 12.62
C TYR A 50 -4.43 -21.34 12.54
N SER A 51 -4.91 -21.93 11.47
CA SER A 51 -4.96 -23.39 11.32
C SER A 51 -3.74 -24.00 10.64
N ASN A 52 -2.85 -23.16 10.09
CA ASN A 52 -1.68 -23.59 9.33
C ASN A 52 -1.99 -24.35 8.02
N ASN A 53 -3.27 -24.48 7.66
CA ASN A 53 -3.72 -25.09 6.43
C ASN A 53 -3.60 -24.16 5.24
N TYR A 54 -3.56 -24.73 4.04
CA TYR A 54 -3.60 -23.93 2.83
C TYR A 54 -5.03 -23.83 2.31
N LEU A 55 -5.46 -22.62 2.01
CA LEU A 55 -6.74 -22.30 1.41
C LEU A 55 -6.54 -21.84 -0.04
N ASN A 56 -7.36 -22.31 -0.93
CA ASN A 56 -7.42 -21.83 -2.32
C ASN A 56 -8.43 -20.68 -2.41
N SER A 57 -8.19 -19.73 -3.30
CA SER A 57 -9.08 -18.59 -3.55
C SER A 57 -10.53 -19.01 -3.76
N ASP A 58 -10.75 -20.11 -4.49
CA ASP A 58 -12.10 -20.62 -4.81
C ASP A 58 -12.90 -20.97 -3.55
N LYS A 59 -12.23 -21.52 -2.53
CA LYS A 59 -12.86 -21.81 -1.22
C LYS A 59 -13.04 -20.60 -0.33
N ILE A 60 -12.30 -19.52 -0.58
CA ILE A 60 -12.39 -18.29 0.19
C ILE A 60 -13.60 -17.46 -0.28
N PHE A 61 -13.90 -17.50 -1.58
CA PHE A 61 -14.91 -16.67 -2.25
C PHE A 61 -16.13 -17.49 -2.73
N GLU A 62 -16.58 -18.44 -1.93
CA GLU A 62 -17.70 -19.33 -2.27
C GLU A 62 -19.08 -18.68 -2.08
N GLU A 63 -19.22 -17.71 -1.16
CA GLU A 63 -20.50 -17.12 -0.81
C GLU A 63 -20.86 -15.96 -1.74
N ASN A 64 -22.15 -15.77 -1.98
CA ASN A 64 -22.66 -14.70 -2.83
C ASN A 64 -22.81 -13.36 -2.08
N ILE A 65 -21.72 -12.93 -1.44
CA ILE A 65 -21.61 -11.73 -0.62
C ILE A 65 -20.47 -10.83 -1.11
N PHE A 66 -20.40 -9.61 -0.60
CA PHE A 66 -19.28 -8.72 -0.91
C PHE A 66 -18.05 -9.06 -0.09
N TYR A 67 -16.91 -9.19 -0.76
CA TYR A 67 -15.62 -9.44 -0.13
C TYR A 67 -14.74 -8.19 -0.19
N ILE A 68 -14.15 -7.85 0.94
CA ILE A 68 -13.09 -6.84 1.02
C ILE A 68 -11.81 -7.58 1.36
N VAL A 69 -10.85 -7.54 0.43
CA VAL A 69 -9.51 -8.09 0.66
C VAL A 69 -8.57 -6.95 1.04
N ASN A 70 -8.13 -6.96 2.29
CA ASN A 70 -7.16 -6.00 2.80
C ASN A 70 -5.77 -6.64 2.85
N ILE A 71 -4.82 -6.07 2.12
CA ILE A 71 -3.42 -6.49 2.17
C ILE A 71 -2.71 -5.67 3.23
N TRP A 72 -2.11 -6.34 4.21
CA TRP A 72 -1.51 -5.68 5.37
C TRP A 72 -0.20 -6.32 5.83
N ALA A 73 0.55 -5.62 6.66
CA ALA A 73 1.73 -6.14 7.35
C ALA A 73 1.91 -5.48 8.72
N SER A 74 2.61 -6.12 9.65
CA SER A 74 2.89 -5.57 10.99
C SER A 74 3.74 -4.29 10.95
N TRP A 75 4.59 -4.15 9.95
CA TRP A 75 5.43 -2.97 9.70
C TRP A 75 4.73 -1.83 8.93
N CYS A 76 3.52 -2.05 8.46
CA CYS A 76 2.74 -1.09 7.68
C CYS A 76 2.04 -0.08 8.61
N VAL A 77 2.62 1.08 8.79
CA VAL A 77 2.07 2.14 9.66
C VAL A 77 0.66 2.59 9.24
N PRO A 78 0.37 2.92 7.97
CA PRO A 78 -0.98 3.30 7.55
C PRO A 78 -2.00 2.17 7.76
N CYS A 79 -1.62 0.90 7.61
CA CYS A 79 -2.53 -0.22 7.85
C CYS A 79 -3.04 -0.25 9.31
N ARG A 80 -2.20 0.15 10.27
CA ARG A 80 -2.63 0.26 11.68
C ARG A 80 -3.64 1.38 11.91
N THR A 81 -3.51 2.47 11.17
CA THR A 81 -4.45 3.61 11.26
C THR A 81 -5.81 3.26 10.66
N GLU A 82 -5.83 2.45 9.60
CA GLU A 82 -7.06 2.01 8.94
C GLU A 82 -7.76 0.85 9.66
N HIS A 83 -7.03 0.09 10.47
CA HIS A 83 -7.54 -1.12 11.14
C HIS A 83 -8.84 -0.92 11.91
N PRO A 84 -9.02 0.12 12.75
CA PRO A 84 -10.28 0.34 13.48
C PRO A 84 -11.48 0.50 12.54
N LEU A 85 -11.29 1.16 11.40
CA LEU A 85 -12.32 1.38 10.39
C LEU A 85 -12.71 0.05 9.71
N LEU A 86 -11.72 -0.77 9.37
CA LEU A 86 -11.94 -2.10 8.79
C LEU A 86 -12.68 -3.02 9.77
N MET A 87 -12.35 -2.97 11.07
CA MET A 87 -13.05 -3.72 12.10
C MET A 87 -14.49 -3.23 12.31
N GLN A 88 -14.76 -1.97 12.07
CA GLN A 88 -16.12 -1.44 12.08
C GLN A 88 -16.92 -1.95 10.87
N LEU A 89 -16.29 -1.99 9.71
CA LEU A 89 -16.88 -2.49 8.47
C LEU A 89 -17.19 -3.99 8.52
N SER A 90 -16.36 -4.77 9.20
CA SER A 90 -16.53 -6.23 9.34
C SER A 90 -17.76 -6.64 10.17
N LYS A 91 -18.37 -5.70 10.90
CA LYS A 91 -19.62 -5.94 11.62
C LYS A 91 -20.84 -6.00 10.70
N ASN A 92 -20.70 -5.56 9.45
CA ASN A 92 -21.76 -5.65 8.46
C ASN A 92 -21.87 -7.09 7.92
N GLN A 93 -22.99 -7.74 8.12
CA GLN A 93 -23.24 -9.13 7.71
C GLN A 93 -23.22 -9.34 6.18
N SER A 94 -23.38 -8.27 5.40
CA SER A 94 -23.32 -8.33 3.92
C SER A 94 -21.89 -8.26 3.38
N ILE A 95 -20.89 -8.10 4.25
CA ILE A 95 -19.49 -7.92 3.86
C ILE A 95 -18.61 -8.90 4.62
N LYS A 96 -17.77 -9.64 3.90
CA LYS A 96 -16.73 -10.49 4.49
C LYS A 96 -15.37 -9.82 4.32
N LEU A 97 -14.74 -9.49 5.42
CA LEU A 97 -13.40 -8.91 5.44
C LEU A 97 -12.35 -10.02 5.52
N ILE A 98 -11.41 -10.00 4.58
CA ILE A 98 -10.30 -10.96 4.51
C ILE A 98 -8.99 -10.16 4.62
N GLY A 99 -8.22 -10.44 5.66
CA GLY A 99 -6.87 -9.88 5.83
C GLY A 99 -5.82 -10.78 5.17
N LEU A 100 -5.07 -10.26 4.21
CA LEU A 100 -3.97 -10.94 3.55
C LEU A 100 -2.64 -10.35 4.03
N ASN A 101 -1.95 -11.11 4.90
CA ASN A 101 -0.65 -10.69 5.41
C ASN A 101 0.43 -10.88 4.35
N TYR A 102 1.23 -9.84 4.08
CA TYR A 102 2.20 -9.83 3.00
C TYR A 102 3.62 -9.54 3.51
N ARG A 103 4.55 -10.44 3.18
CA ARG A 103 5.98 -10.32 3.50
C ARG A 103 6.24 -9.90 4.96
N ASP A 104 5.64 -10.60 5.88
CA ASP A 104 5.71 -10.29 7.29
C ASP A 104 6.29 -11.45 8.10
N ASN A 105 6.78 -11.15 9.29
CA ASN A 105 7.16 -12.17 10.25
C ASN A 105 5.90 -12.64 10.98
N PHE A 106 5.66 -13.94 11.02
CA PHE A 106 4.49 -14.54 11.66
C PHE A 106 4.29 -14.10 13.12
N ASN A 107 5.39 -14.01 13.88
CA ASN A 107 5.29 -13.62 15.29
C ASN A 107 4.95 -12.13 15.48
N ASN A 108 5.32 -11.28 14.52
CA ASN A 108 5.00 -9.85 14.56
C ASN A 108 3.58 -9.57 14.06
N ALA A 109 3.06 -10.46 13.21
CA ALA A 109 1.73 -10.33 12.62
C ALA A 109 0.61 -10.91 13.48
N LYS A 110 0.95 -11.70 14.50
CA LYS A 110 0.03 -12.32 15.47
C LYS A 110 -0.28 -11.36 16.62
#